data_74c0bbfad15f89da5516e4a315dc5359
#
_entry.id   74c0bbfad15f89da5516e4a315dc5359
#
_cell.length_a   1.000
_cell.length_b   1.000
_cell.length_c   1.000
_cell.angle_alpha   90.00
_cell.angle_beta   90.00
_cell.angle_gamma   90.00
#
_symmetry.space_group_name_H-M   'P 1'
#
loop_
_entity.id
_entity.type
_entity.pdbx_description
1 polymer ?
#
loop_
_entity_poly.entity_id
_entity_poly.type
_entity_poly.pdbx_seq_one_letter_code
_entity_poly.pdbx_strand_id
1 'polypeptide(L)'
;MQLYFALLFNANLKGFVSGNIYKGSTKQFCAPGINCYSCPGAVAACPLGSLQGAFSADRSTLFYVGGILLLYSLMFGRMICGWLCPFGLIQELVFKLKTPKIKKSPVTRALSWLKYVILVFFVFVVPIGYAFRDTPFPAFCKYICPAGTLEGGIALLSNAVNASYFSMLGPLFTWKFMLMVSILIGCVFIFRLFCRFICPLGALYGLFNKISFFGVKIEQHKCIDCGLCVRHCKMDIRHVGDPECISCGECVDVCPTNAIIWKGPKLFIKENEGQTENPKRKKQRFAMRYISAFVMLAVLIGAIGYYWSNSGDILPPQGTSVGDLCYSSELEIVTAEGISGNTIDPTKTGKITVVNFWGTWCTPCVNELPYFDQIATDYADTVDVIAVHTSMIYETAPEFIGKYYSDSNITFAKDYTENGIEGYYTALGGRDTYPYTVVLDEQGVILAVFFEALEYEDLQQVIEANLK
;
A
#
# COMPACT_ATOMS: atom_id res chain seq x y z
N MET A 1 -6.77 -17.23 -14.47
CA MET A 1 -5.86 -17.12 -13.31
C MET A 1 -5.61 -15.66 -12.90
N GLN A 2 -5.13 -14.77 -13.78
CA GLN A 2 -4.86 -13.36 -13.41
C GLN A 2 -6.08 -12.65 -12.80
N LEU A 3 -7.27 -12.81 -13.37
CA LEU A 3 -8.50 -12.22 -12.82
C LEU A 3 -8.81 -12.75 -11.41
N TYR A 4 -8.63 -14.06 -11.20
CA TYR A 4 -8.83 -14.65 -9.88
C TYR A 4 -7.90 -14.05 -8.83
N PHE A 5 -6.61 -13.94 -9.13
CA PHE A 5 -5.64 -13.35 -8.19
C PHE A 5 -5.84 -11.84 -8.04
N ALA A 6 -6.28 -11.14 -9.10
CA ALA A 6 -6.64 -9.73 -8.99
C ALA A 6 -7.78 -9.52 -7.98
N LEU A 7 -8.81 -10.36 -8.03
CA LEU A 7 -9.93 -10.31 -7.07
C LEU A 7 -9.52 -10.76 -5.67
N LEU A 8 -8.69 -11.82 -5.56
CA LEU A 8 -8.26 -12.34 -4.28
C LEU A 8 -7.37 -11.34 -3.51
N PHE A 9 -6.41 -10.70 -4.19
CA PHE A 9 -5.53 -9.70 -3.57
C PHE A 9 -6.23 -8.36 -3.30
N ASN A 10 -7.40 -8.15 -3.88
CA ASN A 10 -8.25 -6.97 -3.69
C ASN A 10 -9.64 -7.36 -3.18
N ALA A 11 -9.70 -8.34 -2.25
CA ALA A 11 -10.96 -8.89 -1.74
C ALA A 11 -11.73 -7.94 -0.81
N ASN A 12 -11.10 -6.86 -0.31
CA ASN A 12 -11.79 -5.84 0.51
C ASN A 12 -12.64 -4.90 -0.36
N LEU A 13 -13.72 -5.44 -0.95
CA LEU A 13 -14.61 -4.64 -1.82
C LEU A 13 -15.34 -3.53 -1.07
N LYS A 14 -15.56 -3.68 0.24
CA LYS A 14 -16.16 -2.64 1.10
C LYS A 14 -15.32 -1.36 1.12
N GLY A 15 -14.00 -1.46 1.02
CA GLY A 15 -13.11 -0.31 0.95
C GLY A 15 -13.40 0.64 -0.22
N PHE A 16 -13.89 0.14 -1.37
CA PHE A 16 -14.33 1.00 -2.48
C PHE A 16 -15.62 1.76 -2.16
N VAL A 17 -16.47 1.22 -1.29
CA VAL A 17 -17.72 1.87 -0.88
C VAL A 17 -17.46 2.88 0.24
N SER A 18 -16.65 2.51 1.23
CA SER A 18 -16.30 3.36 2.37
C SER A 18 -15.26 4.44 2.06
N GLY A 19 -14.53 4.34 0.94
CA GLY A 19 -13.44 5.25 0.60
C GLY A 19 -12.16 5.06 1.43
N ASN A 20 -12.09 4.01 2.26
CA ASN A 20 -11.00 3.77 3.19
C ASN A 20 -10.01 2.70 2.69
N ILE A 21 -8.74 2.88 3.03
CA ILE A 21 -7.69 1.88 2.78
C ILE A 21 -7.71 0.84 3.90
N TYR A 22 -7.79 -0.45 3.53
CA TYR A 22 -7.67 -1.54 4.49
C TYR A 22 -6.29 -1.52 5.19
N LYS A 23 -6.25 -1.54 6.51
CA LYS A 23 -5.03 -1.48 7.33
C LYS A 23 -4.78 -2.75 8.17
N GLY A 24 -5.56 -3.82 7.98
CA GLY A 24 -5.45 -5.06 8.76
C GLY A 24 -4.14 -5.83 8.54
N SER A 25 -3.87 -6.79 9.42
CA SER A 25 -2.63 -7.59 9.48
C SER A 25 -2.25 -8.30 8.18
N THR A 26 -3.23 -8.68 7.34
CA THR A 26 -2.95 -9.32 6.04
C THR A 26 -2.27 -8.38 5.06
N LYS A 27 -2.31 -7.06 5.28
CA LYS A 27 -1.57 -6.07 4.50
C LYS A 27 -0.04 -6.24 4.59
N GLN A 28 0.43 -6.88 5.65
CA GLN A 28 1.84 -7.23 5.83
C GLN A 28 2.29 -8.35 4.87
N PHE A 29 1.35 -9.12 4.32
CA PHE A 29 1.67 -10.12 3.32
C PHE A 29 2.01 -9.48 1.98
N CYS A 30 3.14 -9.86 1.40
CA CYS A 30 3.55 -9.39 0.08
C CYS A 30 2.86 -10.17 -1.02
N ALA A 31 2.03 -9.52 -1.84
CA ALA A 31 1.49 -10.10 -3.06
C ALA A 31 2.62 -10.39 -4.07
N PRO A 32 2.55 -11.48 -4.86
CA PRO A 32 3.62 -11.79 -5.81
C PRO A 32 3.71 -10.82 -7.00
N GLY A 33 2.64 -10.10 -7.31
CA GLY A 33 2.56 -9.13 -8.41
C GLY A 33 2.50 -7.69 -7.95
N ILE A 34 2.39 -6.76 -8.90
CA ILE A 34 2.11 -5.37 -8.59
C ILE A 34 0.64 -5.28 -8.13
N ASN A 35 0.46 -4.79 -6.92
CA ASN A 35 -0.83 -4.56 -6.28
C ASN A 35 -0.67 -3.37 -5.34
N CYS A 36 -1.31 -2.24 -5.65
CA CYS A 36 -1.02 -1.00 -4.94
C CYS A 36 -1.41 -1.09 -3.46
N TYR A 37 -0.50 -0.74 -2.57
CA TYR A 37 -0.76 -0.64 -1.12
C TYR A 37 -1.94 0.30 -0.81
N SER A 38 -2.03 1.43 -1.51
CA SER A 38 -3.08 2.43 -1.30
C SER A 38 -4.40 2.10 -2.01
N CYS A 39 -4.54 0.93 -2.63
CA CYS A 39 -5.82 0.49 -3.19
C CYS A 39 -6.82 0.19 -2.06
N PRO A 40 -8.04 0.75 -2.08
CA PRO A 40 -9.08 0.46 -1.07
C PRO A 40 -9.40 -1.03 -0.94
N GLY A 41 -9.39 -1.74 -2.07
CA GLY A 41 -9.64 -3.18 -2.10
C GLY A 41 -8.48 -4.06 -1.66
N ALA A 42 -7.24 -3.55 -1.66
CA ALA A 42 -6.05 -4.36 -1.48
C ALA A 42 -5.91 -4.91 -0.06
N VAL A 43 -5.87 -6.24 0.06
CA VAL A 43 -5.66 -6.98 1.32
C VAL A 43 -4.22 -7.47 1.48
N ALA A 44 -3.38 -7.27 0.45
CA ALA A 44 -1.97 -7.61 0.44
C ALA A 44 -1.17 -6.49 -0.22
N ALA A 45 0.07 -6.26 0.20
CA ALA A 45 0.89 -5.15 -0.28
C ALA A 45 1.77 -5.54 -1.49
N CYS A 46 2.11 -4.55 -2.32
CA CYS A 46 3.09 -4.73 -3.39
C CYS A 46 4.49 -4.95 -2.80
N PRO A 47 5.20 -6.04 -3.17
CA PRO A 47 6.51 -6.34 -2.60
C PRO A 47 7.56 -5.28 -2.95
N LEU A 48 7.38 -4.58 -4.06
CA LEU A 48 8.29 -3.53 -4.49
C LEU A 48 8.16 -2.26 -3.64
N GLY A 49 6.91 -1.89 -3.29
CA GLY A 49 6.66 -0.78 -2.36
C GLY A 49 7.17 -1.11 -0.96
N SER A 50 6.86 -2.32 -0.48
CA SER A 50 7.35 -2.82 0.81
C SER A 50 8.88 -2.87 0.89
N LEU A 51 9.57 -3.27 -0.19
CA LEU A 51 11.03 -3.28 -0.24
C LEU A 51 11.61 -1.86 -0.08
N GLN A 52 11.07 -0.88 -0.79
CA GLN A 52 11.55 0.50 -0.71
C GLN A 52 11.31 1.13 0.67
N GLY A 53 10.19 0.81 1.33
CA GLY A 53 9.93 1.21 2.70
C GLY A 53 10.81 0.49 3.72
N ALA A 54 11.13 -0.78 3.47
CA ALA A 54 11.92 -1.61 4.37
C ALA A 54 13.39 -1.15 4.52
N PHE A 55 13.93 -0.36 3.59
CA PHE A 55 15.29 0.19 3.72
C PHE A 55 15.43 1.18 4.90
N SER A 56 14.35 1.87 5.27
CA SER A 56 14.32 2.79 6.42
C SER A 56 13.63 2.17 7.65
N ALA A 57 13.23 0.89 7.57
CA ALA A 57 12.61 0.14 8.65
C ALA A 57 13.63 -0.77 9.34
N ASP A 58 13.15 -1.54 10.30
CA ASP A 58 13.97 -2.54 10.99
C ASP A 58 14.58 -3.57 10.05
N ARG A 59 15.76 -4.08 10.38
CA ARG A 59 16.46 -5.12 9.62
C ARG A 59 15.59 -6.37 9.41
N SER A 60 14.75 -6.73 10.39
CA SER A 60 13.82 -7.86 10.30
C SER A 60 12.85 -7.70 9.13
N THR A 61 12.28 -6.51 8.96
CA THR A 61 11.36 -6.19 7.84
C THR A 61 12.06 -6.29 6.48
N LEU A 62 13.30 -5.79 6.39
CA LEU A 62 14.09 -5.88 5.17
C LEU A 62 14.39 -7.35 4.78
N PHE A 63 14.78 -8.18 5.76
CA PHE A 63 15.02 -9.62 5.51
C PHE A 63 13.74 -10.36 5.15
N TYR A 64 12.61 -10.03 5.76
CA TYR A 64 11.32 -10.62 5.44
C TYR A 64 10.92 -10.31 3.98
N VAL A 65 10.90 -9.04 3.60
CA VAL A 65 10.50 -8.63 2.23
C VAL A 65 11.50 -9.15 1.19
N GLY A 66 12.79 -9.05 1.46
CA GLY A 66 13.85 -9.57 0.59
C GLY A 66 13.76 -11.08 0.43
N GLY A 67 13.52 -11.82 1.52
CA GLY A 67 13.33 -13.27 1.53
C GLY A 67 12.13 -13.72 0.72
N ILE A 68 10.99 -13.05 0.86
CA ILE A 68 9.77 -13.34 0.06
C ILE A 68 10.02 -13.05 -1.42
N LEU A 69 10.64 -11.92 -1.77
CA LEU A 69 10.99 -11.60 -3.15
C LEU A 69 11.93 -12.64 -3.76
N LEU A 70 12.93 -13.07 -3.01
CA LEU A 70 13.84 -14.13 -3.44
C LEU A 70 13.11 -15.46 -3.63
N LEU A 71 12.24 -15.84 -2.69
CA LEU A 71 11.41 -17.04 -2.78
C LEU A 71 10.54 -17.02 -4.04
N TYR A 72 9.82 -15.95 -4.28
CA TYR A 72 9.01 -15.80 -5.50
C TYR A 72 9.85 -15.84 -6.77
N SER A 73 11.03 -15.22 -6.76
CA SER A 73 11.96 -15.23 -7.89
C SER A 73 12.45 -16.63 -8.22
N LEU A 74 12.87 -17.39 -7.21
CA LEU A 74 13.37 -18.76 -7.37
C LEU A 74 12.27 -19.76 -7.72
N MET A 75 11.09 -19.62 -7.11
CA MET A 75 9.97 -20.53 -7.38
C MET A 75 9.38 -20.29 -8.76
N PHE A 76 9.01 -19.06 -9.08
CA PHE A 76 8.16 -18.75 -10.23
C PHE A 76 8.85 -17.88 -11.29
N GLY A 77 9.89 -17.15 -10.91
CA GLY A 77 10.50 -16.18 -11.80
C GLY A 77 9.43 -15.25 -12.41
N ARG A 78 9.54 -14.98 -13.70
CA ARG A 78 8.63 -14.09 -14.42
C ARG A 78 7.28 -14.72 -14.79
N MET A 79 7.05 -15.99 -14.45
CA MET A 79 5.73 -16.62 -14.55
C MET A 79 4.67 -15.88 -13.75
N ILE A 80 5.03 -15.28 -12.62
CA ILE A 80 4.15 -14.39 -11.82
C ILE A 80 3.52 -13.32 -12.71
N CYS A 81 4.30 -12.69 -13.58
CA CYS A 81 3.81 -11.63 -14.47
C CYS A 81 2.75 -12.15 -15.45
N GLY A 82 2.87 -13.42 -15.87
CA GLY A 82 1.95 -14.06 -16.81
C GLY A 82 0.64 -14.55 -16.16
N TRP A 83 0.66 -14.91 -14.87
CA TRP A 83 -0.42 -15.69 -14.26
C TRP A 83 -1.06 -15.05 -13.04
N LEU A 84 -0.32 -14.24 -12.27
CA LEU A 84 -0.76 -13.74 -10.96
C LEU A 84 -0.89 -12.22 -10.90
N CYS A 85 -0.18 -11.46 -11.75
CA CYS A 85 -0.10 -10.01 -11.63
C CYS A 85 -1.37 -9.31 -12.13
N PRO A 86 -2.09 -8.55 -11.26
CA PRO A 86 -3.30 -7.80 -11.65
C PRO A 86 -3.03 -6.77 -12.74
N PHE A 87 -1.96 -6.00 -12.61
CA PHE A 87 -1.60 -4.97 -13.59
C PHE A 87 -1.22 -5.56 -14.96
N GLY A 88 -0.70 -6.81 -14.98
CA GLY A 88 -0.49 -7.57 -16.21
C GLY A 88 -1.80 -7.86 -16.96
N LEU A 89 -2.88 -8.15 -16.23
CA LEU A 89 -4.21 -8.36 -16.81
C LEU A 89 -4.74 -7.10 -17.49
N ILE A 90 -4.62 -5.95 -16.83
CA ILE A 90 -5.08 -4.66 -17.39
C ILE A 90 -4.40 -4.39 -18.73
N GLN A 91 -3.06 -4.57 -18.81
CA GLN A 91 -2.31 -4.37 -20.04
C GLN A 91 -2.75 -5.33 -21.17
N GLU A 92 -3.06 -6.59 -20.85
CA GLU A 92 -3.55 -7.56 -21.84
C GLU A 92 -4.95 -7.21 -22.35
N LEU A 93 -5.85 -6.73 -21.47
CA LEU A 93 -7.18 -6.30 -21.86
C LEU A 93 -7.12 -5.09 -22.81
N VAL A 94 -6.29 -4.10 -22.47
CA VAL A 94 -6.09 -2.91 -23.32
C VAL A 94 -5.48 -3.31 -24.67
N PHE A 95 -4.52 -4.25 -24.69
CA PHE A 95 -3.92 -4.72 -25.93
C PHE A 95 -4.90 -5.42 -26.89
N LYS A 96 -6.02 -5.96 -26.39
CA LYS A 96 -7.06 -6.61 -27.24
C LYS A 96 -7.80 -5.65 -28.15
N LEU A 97 -7.71 -4.32 -27.93
CA LEU A 97 -8.28 -3.31 -28.82
C LEU A 97 -7.71 -3.48 -30.24
N LYS A 98 -8.58 -3.45 -31.24
CA LYS A 98 -8.23 -3.63 -32.65
C LYS A 98 -7.50 -2.39 -33.19
N THR A 99 -6.20 -2.38 -33.11
CA THR A 99 -5.31 -1.28 -33.58
C THR A 99 -4.07 -1.88 -34.28
N PRO A 100 -3.37 -1.10 -35.11
CA PRO A 100 -2.09 -1.55 -35.67
C PRO A 100 -1.09 -1.81 -34.54
N LYS A 101 -0.52 -3.02 -34.47
CA LYS A 101 0.43 -3.42 -33.45
C LYS A 101 1.86 -3.18 -33.89
N ILE A 102 2.67 -2.62 -33.00
CA ILE A 102 4.09 -2.37 -33.25
C ILE A 102 4.85 -3.69 -33.22
N LYS A 103 5.56 -3.99 -34.32
CA LYS A 103 6.38 -5.19 -34.46
C LYS A 103 7.64 -5.11 -33.58
N LYS A 104 8.17 -6.26 -33.22
CA LYS A 104 9.46 -6.37 -32.53
C LYS A 104 10.57 -5.78 -33.38
N SER A 105 11.48 -5.02 -32.75
CA SER A 105 12.61 -4.40 -33.41
C SER A 105 13.84 -4.38 -32.47
N PRO A 106 15.05 -4.15 -33.01
CA PRO A 106 16.23 -3.95 -32.16
C PRO A 106 16.06 -2.82 -31.15
N VAL A 107 15.31 -1.77 -31.51
CA VAL A 107 15.01 -0.62 -30.63
C VAL A 107 14.14 -1.06 -29.43
N THR A 108 13.08 -1.84 -29.67
CA THR A 108 12.24 -2.33 -28.56
C THR A 108 13.02 -3.25 -27.63
N ARG A 109 14.00 -3.96 -28.15
CA ARG A 109 14.91 -4.80 -27.37
C ARG A 109 15.91 -3.98 -26.54
N ALA A 110 16.49 -2.95 -27.11
CA ALA A 110 17.36 -2.01 -26.38
C ALA A 110 16.58 -1.30 -25.27
N LEU A 111 15.34 -0.87 -25.55
CA LEU A 111 14.46 -0.21 -24.58
C LEU A 111 14.10 -1.13 -23.39
N SER A 112 14.12 -2.45 -23.55
CA SER A 112 13.85 -3.38 -22.45
C SER A 112 14.90 -3.33 -21.31
N TRP A 113 16.08 -2.73 -21.56
CA TRP A 113 17.10 -2.51 -20.54
C TRP A 113 16.72 -1.37 -19.57
N LEU A 114 15.84 -0.46 -19.98
CA LEU A 114 15.38 0.66 -19.14
C LEU A 114 14.84 0.19 -17.79
N LYS A 115 14.10 -0.91 -17.73
CA LYS A 115 13.58 -1.46 -16.47
C LYS A 115 14.68 -1.84 -15.46
N TYR A 116 15.87 -2.27 -15.94
CA TYR A 116 17.00 -2.57 -15.06
C TYR A 116 17.63 -1.30 -14.51
N VAL A 117 17.71 -0.24 -15.32
CA VAL A 117 18.14 1.09 -14.86
C VAL A 117 17.17 1.61 -13.82
N ILE A 118 15.86 1.50 -14.06
CA ILE A 118 14.82 1.89 -13.10
C ILE A 118 14.92 1.05 -11.82
N LEU A 119 15.16 -0.26 -11.92
CA LEU A 119 15.35 -1.13 -10.76
C LEU A 119 16.53 -0.66 -9.91
N VAL A 120 17.69 -0.44 -10.52
CA VAL A 120 18.90 -0.04 -9.78
C VAL A 120 18.72 1.34 -9.18
N PHE A 121 18.29 2.32 -9.96
CA PHE A 121 18.27 3.71 -9.53
C PHE A 121 17.07 4.03 -8.61
N PHE A 122 15.83 3.74 -9.05
CA PHE A 122 14.62 4.13 -8.32
C PHE A 122 14.20 3.18 -7.20
N VAL A 123 14.67 1.91 -7.21
CA VAL A 123 14.30 0.94 -6.18
C VAL A 123 15.41 0.73 -5.17
N PHE A 124 16.68 0.86 -5.56
CA PHE A 124 17.80 0.68 -4.65
C PHE A 124 18.53 1.99 -4.33
N VAL A 125 19.15 2.67 -5.31
CA VAL A 125 20.05 3.80 -5.05
C VAL A 125 19.33 4.94 -4.32
N VAL A 126 18.20 5.40 -4.84
CA VAL A 126 17.48 6.53 -4.25
C VAL A 126 16.87 6.17 -2.88
N PRO A 127 16.11 5.07 -2.71
CA PRO A 127 15.57 4.72 -1.39
C PRO A 127 16.64 4.45 -0.34
N ILE A 128 17.74 3.77 -0.69
CA ILE A 128 18.87 3.55 0.25
C ILE A 128 19.53 4.89 0.62
N GLY A 129 19.71 5.80 -0.35
CA GLY A 129 20.27 7.13 -0.07
C GLY A 129 19.43 7.94 0.92
N TYR A 130 18.09 7.83 0.85
CA TYR A 130 17.19 8.45 1.83
C TYR A 130 17.13 7.69 3.16
N ALA A 131 17.33 6.37 3.15
CA ALA A 131 17.37 5.57 4.36
C ALA A 131 18.50 5.99 5.33
N PHE A 132 19.62 6.51 4.81
CA PHE A 132 20.68 7.10 5.66
C PHE A 132 20.24 8.37 6.43
N ARG A 133 19.05 8.90 6.11
CA ARG A 133 18.43 10.05 6.80
C ARG A 133 17.17 9.62 7.57
N ASP A 134 17.00 8.32 7.81
CA ASP A 134 15.83 7.70 8.46
C ASP A 134 14.48 8.08 7.85
N THR A 135 14.48 8.46 6.56
CA THR A 135 13.26 8.84 5.85
C THR A 135 12.88 7.78 4.82
N PRO A 136 11.70 7.14 4.94
CA PRO A 136 11.23 6.19 3.94
C PRO A 136 10.87 6.92 2.64
N PHE A 137 11.55 6.60 1.57
CA PHE A 137 11.35 7.26 0.27
C PHE A 137 11.13 6.25 -0.86
N PRO A 138 9.89 5.81 -1.11
CA PRO A 138 9.58 4.87 -2.17
C PRO A 138 9.58 5.55 -3.55
N ALA A 139 10.75 5.88 -4.08
CA ALA A 139 10.94 6.71 -5.27
C ALA A 139 10.21 6.17 -6.51
N PHE A 140 10.26 4.86 -6.77
CA PHE A 140 9.53 4.28 -7.89
C PHE A 140 8.02 4.46 -7.74
N CYS A 141 7.46 4.19 -6.55
CA CYS A 141 6.03 4.34 -6.28
C CYS A 141 5.60 5.81 -6.37
N LYS A 142 6.45 6.73 -5.89
CA LYS A 142 6.17 8.17 -5.85
C LYS A 142 6.17 8.81 -7.24
N TYR A 143 7.08 8.40 -8.14
CA TYR A 143 7.27 9.12 -9.42
C TYR A 143 6.85 8.36 -10.67
N ILE A 144 6.89 7.01 -10.68
CA ILE A 144 6.78 6.23 -11.92
C ILE A 144 5.61 5.24 -11.91
N CYS A 145 5.24 4.67 -10.77
CA CYS A 145 4.31 3.55 -10.70
C CYS A 145 2.88 3.91 -11.18
N PRO A 146 2.40 3.36 -12.33
CA PRO A 146 1.06 3.63 -12.83
C PRO A 146 -0.02 2.91 -12.02
N ALA A 147 0.30 1.77 -11.39
CA ALA A 147 -0.64 1.05 -10.53
C ALA A 147 -1.00 1.88 -9.30
N GLY A 148 -0.03 2.61 -8.71
CA GLY A 148 -0.30 3.52 -7.60
C GLY A 148 -1.28 4.64 -7.96
N THR A 149 -1.24 5.14 -9.19
CA THR A 149 -2.17 6.16 -9.67
C THR A 149 -3.55 5.56 -9.99
N LEU A 150 -3.59 4.39 -10.65
CA LEU A 150 -4.83 3.76 -11.08
C LEU A 150 -5.59 3.11 -9.91
N GLU A 151 -4.91 2.24 -9.17
CA GLU A 151 -5.51 1.40 -8.13
C GLU A 151 -5.66 2.15 -6.79
N GLY A 152 -4.72 3.05 -6.48
CA GLY A 152 -4.74 3.89 -5.29
C GLY A 152 -5.40 5.24 -5.56
N GLY A 153 -4.74 6.12 -6.32
CA GLY A 153 -5.18 7.50 -6.51
C GLY A 153 -6.59 7.62 -7.09
N ILE A 154 -6.83 7.08 -8.29
CA ILE A 154 -8.14 7.20 -8.94
C ILE A 154 -9.22 6.46 -8.15
N ALA A 155 -8.93 5.25 -7.64
CA ALA A 155 -9.90 4.47 -6.90
C ALA A 155 -10.36 5.16 -5.60
N LEU A 156 -9.46 5.84 -4.88
CA LEU A 156 -9.81 6.64 -3.69
C LEU A 156 -10.56 7.91 -4.05
N LEU A 157 -10.08 8.65 -5.06
CA LEU A 157 -10.68 9.91 -5.48
C LEU A 157 -12.06 9.73 -6.14
N SER A 158 -12.38 8.54 -6.66
CA SER A 158 -13.70 8.25 -7.23
C SER A 158 -14.79 8.10 -6.16
N ASN A 159 -14.44 8.01 -4.88
CA ASN A 159 -15.39 7.96 -3.78
C ASN A 159 -15.79 9.38 -3.37
N ALA A 160 -17.09 9.62 -3.19
CA ALA A 160 -17.63 10.92 -2.80
C ALA A 160 -17.10 11.41 -1.44
N VAL A 161 -16.81 10.49 -0.52
CA VAL A 161 -16.21 10.79 0.80
C VAL A 161 -14.85 11.49 0.66
N ASN A 162 -14.10 11.16 -0.38
CA ASN A 162 -12.76 11.68 -0.63
C ASN A 162 -12.75 12.85 -1.63
N ALA A 163 -13.90 13.43 -1.99
CA ALA A 163 -14.00 14.48 -3.01
C ALA A 163 -13.22 15.76 -2.65
N SER A 164 -13.11 16.09 -1.36
CA SER A 164 -12.34 17.24 -0.86
C SER A 164 -10.85 17.18 -1.23
N TYR A 165 -10.27 15.97 -1.32
CA TYR A 165 -8.86 15.80 -1.71
C TYR A 165 -8.56 16.20 -3.16
N PHE A 166 -9.57 16.40 -4.02
CA PHE A 166 -9.34 16.92 -5.38
C PHE A 166 -8.69 18.30 -5.40
N SER A 167 -9.03 19.16 -4.45
CA SER A 167 -8.45 20.52 -4.34
C SER A 167 -6.97 20.48 -3.91
N MET A 168 -6.54 19.40 -3.25
CA MET A 168 -5.17 19.21 -2.74
C MET A 168 -4.23 18.52 -3.75
N LEU A 169 -4.73 18.17 -4.95
CA LEU A 169 -3.92 17.48 -5.97
C LEU A 169 -2.88 18.41 -6.57
N GLY A 170 -1.61 18.17 -6.22
CA GLY A 170 -0.48 18.95 -6.71
C GLY A 170 0.07 18.46 -8.08
N PRO A 171 1.11 19.16 -8.61
CA PRO A 171 1.73 18.85 -9.91
C PRO A 171 2.24 17.42 -10.04
N LEU A 172 2.64 16.80 -8.93
CA LEU A 172 3.12 15.42 -8.91
C LEU A 172 2.02 14.42 -9.31
N PHE A 173 0.77 14.64 -8.87
CA PHE A 173 -0.33 13.79 -9.27
C PHE A 173 -0.60 13.93 -10.77
N THR A 174 -0.61 15.15 -11.31
CA THR A 174 -0.78 15.41 -12.74
C THR A 174 0.30 14.70 -13.56
N TRP A 175 1.57 14.79 -13.16
CA TRP A 175 2.67 14.05 -13.79
C TRP A 175 2.41 12.55 -13.83
N LYS A 176 2.07 11.95 -12.68
CA LYS A 176 1.79 10.51 -12.58
C LYS A 176 0.58 10.08 -13.40
N PHE A 177 -0.46 10.90 -13.43
CA PHE A 177 -1.66 10.65 -14.22
C PHE A 177 -1.33 10.65 -15.72
N MET A 178 -0.60 11.65 -16.22
CA MET A 178 -0.16 11.72 -17.61
C MET A 178 0.74 10.54 -17.99
N LEU A 179 1.65 10.15 -17.10
CA LEU A 179 2.51 8.99 -17.30
C LEU A 179 1.69 7.69 -17.37
N MET A 180 0.74 7.50 -16.49
CA MET A 180 -0.17 6.34 -16.48
C MET A 180 -0.98 6.27 -17.79
N VAL A 181 -1.58 7.38 -18.22
CA VAL A 181 -2.33 7.46 -19.48
C VAL A 181 -1.43 7.14 -20.67
N SER A 182 -0.22 7.68 -20.73
CA SER A 182 0.77 7.40 -21.77
C SER A 182 1.14 5.91 -21.82
N ILE A 183 1.32 5.27 -20.66
CA ILE A 183 1.60 3.83 -20.56
C ILE A 183 0.39 3.02 -21.07
N LEU A 184 -0.83 3.36 -20.69
CA LEU A 184 -2.05 2.67 -21.13
C LEU A 184 -2.24 2.81 -22.64
N ILE A 185 -2.07 4.01 -23.20
CA ILE A 185 -2.09 4.24 -24.65
C ILE A 185 -1.01 3.39 -25.34
N GLY A 186 0.21 3.40 -24.81
CA GLY A 186 1.29 2.56 -25.34
C GLY A 186 0.97 1.06 -25.30
N CYS A 187 0.25 0.59 -24.28
CA CYS A 187 -0.20 -0.81 -24.19
C CYS A 187 -1.21 -1.19 -25.27
N VAL A 188 -1.92 -0.23 -25.86
CA VAL A 188 -2.79 -0.48 -27.04
C VAL A 188 -1.97 -0.97 -28.23
N PHE A 189 -0.75 -0.45 -28.41
CA PHE A 189 0.11 -0.73 -29.56
C PHE A 189 1.17 -1.81 -29.29
N ILE A 190 1.70 -1.87 -28.05
CA ILE A 190 2.77 -2.78 -27.64
C ILE A 190 2.29 -3.71 -26.54
N PHE A 191 2.39 -5.02 -26.76
CA PHE A 191 2.00 -6.03 -25.77
C PHE A 191 2.80 -5.86 -24.48
N ARG A 192 2.10 -5.61 -23.37
CA ARG A 192 2.64 -5.44 -22.03
C ARG A 192 3.79 -4.42 -21.94
N LEU A 193 3.60 -3.23 -22.52
CA LEU A 193 4.59 -2.15 -22.60
C LEU A 193 5.27 -1.90 -21.25
N PHE A 194 4.48 -1.68 -20.19
CA PHE A 194 5.02 -1.40 -18.87
C PHE A 194 5.89 -2.56 -18.35
N CYS A 195 5.40 -3.81 -18.46
CA CYS A 195 6.15 -4.99 -18.03
C CYS A 195 7.44 -5.22 -18.82
N ARG A 196 7.50 -4.75 -20.09
CA ARG A 196 8.68 -4.90 -20.94
C ARG A 196 9.74 -3.86 -20.65
N PHE A 197 9.36 -2.60 -20.45
CA PHE A 197 10.30 -1.48 -20.49
C PHE A 197 10.48 -0.77 -19.14
N ILE A 198 9.48 -0.77 -18.27
CA ILE A 198 9.45 0.10 -17.09
C ILE A 198 9.44 -0.70 -15.78
N CYS A 199 8.77 -1.85 -15.72
CA CYS A 199 8.51 -2.56 -14.48
C CYS A 199 9.76 -3.15 -13.82
N PRO A 200 10.22 -2.64 -12.66
CA PRO A 200 11.40 -3.16 -11.98
C PRO A 200 11.17 -4.53 -11.36
N LEU A 201 9.94 -4.86 -10.95
CA LEU A 201 9.60 -6.21 -10.47
C LEU A 201 9.75 -7.24 -11.60
N GLY A 202 9.35 -6.87 -12.83
CA GLY A 202 9.59 -7.70 -14.01
C GLY A 202 11.06 -7.83 -14.36
N ALA A 203 11.90 -6.83 -14.07
CA ALA A 203 13.35 -6.94 -14.19
C ALA A 203 13.91 -7.93 -13.17
N LEU A 204 13.55 -7.79 -11.89
CA LEU A 204 14.00 -8.65 -10.80
C LEU A 204 13.66 -10.12 -11.08
N TYR A 205 12.41 -10.44 -11.34
CA TYR A 205 11.97 -11.80 -11.65
C TYR A 205 12.61 -12.36 -12.93
N GLY A 206 12.88 -11.50 -13.91
CA GLY A 206 13.55 -11.85 -15.15
C GLY A 206 14.95 -12.42 -14.95
N LEU A 207 15.72 -11.89 -14.01
CA LEU A 207 17.06 -12.37 -13.68
C LEU A 207 17.05 -13.84 -13.23
N PHE A 208 15.98 -14.27 -12.55
CA PHE A 208 15.85 -15.63 -12.02
C PHE A 208 15.13 -16.59 -12.97
N ASN A 209 14.64 -16.14 -14.11
CA ASN A 209 13.80 -16.93 -15.01
C ASN A 209 14.50 -18.23 -15.49
N LYS A 210 15.83 -18.17 -15.69
CA LYS A 210 16.64 -19.33 -16.10
C LYS A 210 16.67 -20.42 -15.04
N ILE A 211 16.78 -20.04 -13.77
CA ILE A 211 16.94 -20.95 -12.62
C ILE A 211 15.64 -21.22 -11.88
N SER A 212 14.54 -20.52 -12.22
CA SER A 212 13.25 -20.70 -11.57
C SER A 212 12.75 -22.15 -11.65
N PHE A 213 12.10 -22.59 -10.57
CA PHE A 213 11.56 -23.94 -10.46
C PHE A 213 10.37 -24.17 -11.40
N PHE A 214 9.44 -23.21 -11.47
CA PHE A 214 8.32 -23.21 -12.42
C PHE A 214 8.63 -22.36 -13.64
N GLY A 215 8.07 -22.74 -14.79
CA GLY A 215 8.26 -22.01 -16.05
C GLY A 215 8.18 -22.93 -17.26
N VAL A 216 8.74 -22.50 -18.36
CA VAL A 216 8.85 -23.29 -19.60
C VAL A 216 10.30 -23.52 -19.98
N LYS A 217 10.60 -24.65 -20.55
CA LYS A 217 11.95 -25.03 -21.08
C LYS A 217 11.86 -25.79 -22.41
N ILE A 218 12.94 -25.79 -23.15
CA ILE A 218 13.08 -26.57 -24.39
C ILE A 218 13.79 -27.89 -24.09
N GLU A 219 13.27 -28.98 -24.60
CA GLU A 219 13.98 -30.26 -24.71
C GLU A 219 14.78 -30.25 -26.01
N GLN A 220 16.10 -30.06 -25.90
CA GLN A 220 17.00 -29.87 -27.04
C GLN A 220 16.97 -31.02 -28.05
N HIS A 221 16.83 -32.25 -27.55
CA HIS A 221 16.81 -33.47 -28.42
C HIS A 221 15.54 -33.56 -29.29
N LYS A 222 14.47 -32.82 -28.97
CA LYS A 222 13.24 -32.75 -29.79
C LYS A 222 13.16 -31.45 -30.61
N CYS A 223 14.05 -30.51 -30.35
CA CYS A 223 14.01 -29.21 -31.01
C CYS A 223 14.65 -29.28 -32.40
N ILE A 224 13.92 -28.82 -33.41
CA ILE A 224 14.40 -28.72 -34.80
C ILE A 224 14.81 -27.30 -35.19
N ASP A 225 14.99 -26.42 -34.24
CA ASP A 225 15.39 -25.00 -34.36
C ASP A 225 14.59 -24.17 -35.41
N CYS A 226 13.33 -24.48 -35.60
CA CYS A 226 12.45 -23.80 -36.57
C CYS A 226 12.12 -22.35 -36.21
N GLY A 227 12.37 -21.90 -34.96
CA GLY A 227 12.17 -20.55 -34.47
C GLY A 227 10.70 -20.10 -34.34
N LEU A 228 9.71 -21.00 -34.52
CA LEU A 228 8.27 -20.66 -34.42
C LEU A 228 7.90 -20.10 -33.06
N CYS A 229 8.44 -20.67 -31.99
CA CYS A 229 8.19 -20.22 -30.60
C CYS A 229 8.61 -18.76 -30.37
N VAL A 230 9.71 -18.30 -30.96
CA VAL A 230 10.19 -16.91 -30.85
C VAL A 230 9.38 -15.99 -31.74
N ARG A 231 9.03 -16.42 -32.96
CA ARG A 231 8.23 -15.63 -33.90
C ARG A 231 6.78 -15.41 -33.38
N HIS A 232 6.18 -16.46 -32.83
CA HIS A 232 4.80 -16.41 -32.32
C HIS A 232 4.71 -15.65 -30.97
N CYS A 233 5.76 -15.64 -30.17
CA CYS A 233 5.75 -15.00 -28.86
C CYS A 233 5.42 -13.51 -28.96
N LYS A 234 4.47 -13.02 -28.15
CA LYS A 234 4.11 -11.60 -28.08
C LYS A 234 5.16 -10.78 -27.32
N MET A 235 5.91 -11.42 -26.43
CA MET A 235 7.09 -10.83 -25.78
C MET A 235 8.31 -10.87 -26.70
N ASP A 236 9.31 -10.01 -26.46
CA ASP A 236 10.53 -9.94 -27.27
C ASP A 236 11.61 -10.87 -26.70
N ILE A 237 11.36 -12.18 -26.78
CA ILE A 237 12.29 -13.22 -26.31
C ILE A 237 13.32 -13.58 -27.39
N ARG A 238 14.52 -14.00 -26.96
CA ARG A 238 15.56 -14.59 -27.82
C ARG A 238 15.39 -16.09 -27.92
N HIS A 239 15.00 -16.73 -26.81
CA HIS A 239 14.72 -18.15 -26.69
C HIS A 239 13.68 -18.39 -25.59
N VAL A 240 13.08 -19.55 -25.56
CA VAL A 240 12.13 -19.92 -24.49
C VAL A 240 12.87 -19.97 -23.14
N GLY A 241 12.30 -19.37 -22.11
CA GLY A 241 12.94 -19.22 -20.80
C GLY A 241 13.92 -18.04 -20.68
N ASP A 242 14.03 -17.19 -21.70
CA ASP A 242 14.72 -15.89 -21.67
C ASP A 242 14.24 -15.01 -20.50
N PRO A 243 15.06 -14.06 -19.99
CA PRO A 243 14.62 -13.09 -18.99
C PRO A 243 13.34 -12.31 -19.34
N GLU A 244 12.98 -12.18 -20.63
CA GLU A 244 11.74 -11.58 -21.07
C GLU A 244 10.54 -12.55 -21.12
N CYS A 245 10.77 -13.86 -20.95
CA CYS A 245 9.74 -14.87 -21.03
C CYS A 245 8.84 -14.84 -19.78
N ILE A 246 7.54 -14.63 -19.96
CA ILE A 246 6.52 -14.64 -18.88
C ILE A 246 5.89 -16.01 -18.65
N SER A 247 6.43 -17.05 -19.27
CA SER A 247 5.95 -18.44 -19.16
C SER A 247 4.44 -18.58 -19.35
N CYS A 248 3.86 -17.87 -20.33
CA CYS A 248 2.42 -17.92 -20.62
C CYS A 248 1.95 -19.24 -21.24
N GLY A 249 2.88 -20.00 -21.86
CA GLY A 249 2.59 -21.30 -22.47
C GLY A 249 2.17 -21.26 -23.95
N GLU A 250 1.91 -20.09 -24.55
CA GLU A 250 1.49 -19.99 -25.98
C GLU A 250 2.48 -20.68 -26.94
N CYS A 251 3.77 -20.71 -26.61
CA CYS A 251 4.78 -21.38 -27.41
C CYS A 251 4.70 -22.93 -27.36
N VAL A 252 4.09 -23.48 -26.31
CA VAL A 252 3.88 -24.94 -26.18
C VAL A 252 2.90 -25.42 -27.24
N ASP A 253 1.83 -24.64 -27.48
CA ASP A 253 0.76 -25.02 -28.41
C ASP A 253 1.20 -24.91 -29.89
N VAL A 254 2.21 -24.09 -30.21
CA VAL A 254 2.69 -23.87 -31.59
C VAL A 254 3.93 -24.70 -31.94
N CYS A 255 4.46 -25.45 -30.99
CA CYS A 255 5.66 -26.26 -31.24
C CYS A 255 5.32 -27.54 -32.00
N PRO A 256 5.79 -27.75 -33.27
CA PRO A 256 5.40 -28.89 -34.07
C PRO A 256 5.97 -30.21 -33.56
N THR A 257 7.10 -30.16 -32.85
CA THR A 257 7.78 -31.36 -32.30
C THR A 257 7.50 -31.58 -30.82
N ASN A 258 6.62 -30.76 -30.20
CA ASN A 258 6.35 -30.80 -28.77
C ASN A 258 7.63 -30.70 -27.90
N ALA A 259 8.65 -29.97 -28.39
CA ALA A 259 9.93 -29.80 -27.70
C ALA A 259 9.85 -28.83 -26.51
N ILE A 260 8.77 -28.08 -26.37
CA ILE A 260 8.60 -27.10 -25.26
C ILE A 260 7.74 -27.74 -24.19
N ILE A 261 8.30 -27.82 -22.98
CA ILE A 261 7.64 -28.43 -21.83
C ILE A 261 7.63 -27.46 -20.63
N TRP A 262 6.70 -27.68 -19.70
CA TRP A 262 6.68 -26.99 -18.43
C TRP A 262 7.78 -27.51 -17.50
N LYS A 263 8.44 -26.61 -16.76
CA LYS A 263 9.28 -26.94 -15.61
C LYS A 263 8.39 -27.20 -14.39
N GLY A 264 8.81 -28.06 -13.48
CA GLY A 264 8.13 -28.33 -12.20
C GLY A 264 7.73 -29.78 -12.01
N PRO A 265 7.05 -30.13 -10.91
CA PRO A 265 6.61 -31.49 -10.65
C PRO A 265 5.62 -31.99 -11.70
N LYS A 266 5.69 -33.26 -12.05
CA LYS A 266 4.81 -33.90 -13.05
C LYS A 266 3.32 -33.74 -12.78
N LEU A 267 2.94 -33.48 -11.52
CA LEU A 267 1.56 -33.23 -11.12
C LEU A 267 0.93 -32.00 -11.80
N PHE A 268 1.75 -30.97 -12.09
CA PHE A 268 1.32 -29.72 -12.72
C PHE A 268 1.65 -29.65 -14.21
N ILE A 269 2.34 -30.65 -14.75
CA ILE A 269 2.76 -30.68 -16.14
C ILE A 269 1.63 -31.24 -17.00
N LYS A 270 1.16 -30.47 -17.98
CA LYS A 270 0.32 -30.96 -19.06
C LYS A 270 1.21 -31.78 -19.97
N GLU A 271 1.12 -33.11 -19.92
CA GLU A 271 1.73 -33.96 -20.95
C GLU A 271 1.08 -33.61 -22.29
N ASN A 272 1.90 -33.32 -23.30
CA ASN A 272 1.42 -33.02 -24.65
C ASN A 272 0.73 -34.29 -25.21
N GLU A 273 -0.58 -34.12 -25.47
CA GLU A 273 -1.46 -35.17 -25.96
C GLU A 273 -1.13 -35.51 -27.42
N GLY A 274 -0.14 -36.39 -27.63
CA GLY A 274 0.07 -37.10 -28.88
C GLY A 274 -0.24 -38.59 -28.78
N GLN A 275 -0.66 -39.07 -27.59
CA GLN A 275 -1.03 -40.48 -27.35
C GLN A 275 -2.50 -40.55 -26.98
N THR A 276 -3.19 -41.54 -27.54
CA THR A 276 -4.60 -41.88 -27.26
C THR A 276 -4.88 -41.94 -25.75
N GLU A 277 -5.48 -40.91 -25.23
CA GLU A 277 -5.76 -40.74 -23.79
C GLU A 277 -6.81 -41.76 -23.36
N ASN A 278 -6.50 -42.55 -22.31
CA ASN A 278 -7.43 -43.48 -21.73
C ASN A 278 -8.69 -42.68 -21.23
N PRO A 279 -9.92 -43.04 -21.67
CA PRO A 279 -11.15 -42.29 -21.37
C PRO A 279 -11.42 -42.12 -19.88
N LYS A 280 -10.94 -43.01 -19.01
CA LYS A 280 -11.02 -42.87 -17.56
C LYS A 280 -10.16 -41.70 -17.03
N ARG A 281 -8.93 -41.54 -17.58
CA ARG A 281 -8.06 -40.38 -17.20
C ARG A 281 -8.63 -39.04 -17.67
N LYS A 282 -9.24 -39.01 -18.86
CA LYS A 282 -9.91 -37.81 -19.38
C LYS A 282 -11.06 -37.36 -18.47
N LYS A 283 -11.89 -38.32 -17.99
CA LYS A 283 -12.99 -38.04 -17.05
C LYS A 283 -12.49 -37.55 -15.68
N GLN A 284 -11.39 -38.15 -15.17
CA GLN A 284 -10.78 -37.70 -13.91
C GLN A 284 -10.16 -36.28 -14.01
N ARG A 285 -9.47 -35.97 -15.13
CA ARG A 285 -8.94 -34.62 -15.37
C ARG A 285 -10.05 -33.59 -15.50
N PHE A 286 -11.14 -33.93 -16.17
CA PHE A 286 -12.32 -33.09 -16.28
C PHE A 286 -12.92 -32.81 -14.90
N ALA A 287 -13.17 -33.84 -14.09
CA ALA A 287 -13.66 -33.71 -12.73
C ALA A 287 -12.72 -32.85 -11.85
N MET A 288 -11.40 -33.08 -11.91
CA MET A 288 -10.43 -32.26 -11.16
C MET A 288 -10.44 -30.78 -11.55
N ARG A 289 -10.66 -30.46 -12.84
CA ARG A 289 -10.81 -29.06 -13.27
C ARG A 289 -12.01 -28.37 -12.65
N TYR A 290 -13.16 -29.05 -12.58
CA TYR A 290 -14.36 -28.49 -11.92
C TYR A 290 -14.20 -28.39 -10.40
N ILE A 291 -13.60 -29.41 -9.77
CA ILE A 291 -13.30 -29.36 -8.33
C ILE A 291 -12.35 -28.20 -8.02
N SER A 292 -11.26 -28.03 -8.80
CA SER A 292 -10.34 -26.91 -8.57
C SER A 292 -10.99 -25.55 -8.82
N ALA A 293 -11.84 -25.42 -9.85
CA ALA A 293 -12.58 -24.20 -10.11
C ALA A 293 -13.58 -23.89 -8.99
N PHE A 294 -14.27 -24.90 -8.49
CA PHE A 294 -15.20 -24.76 -7.36
C PHE A 294 -14.48 -24.34 -6.07
N VAL A 295 -13.35 -24.99 -5.74
CA VAL A 295 -12.53 -24.62 -4.57
C VAL A 295 -12.01 -23.20 -4.70
N MET A 296 -11.51 -22.81 -5.88
CA MET A 296 -11.07 -21.44 -6.12
C MET A 296 -12.21 -20.42 -5.92
N LEU A 297 -13.41 -20.73 -6.43
CA LEU A 297 -14.57 -19.87 -6.26
C LEU A 297 -15.00 -19.77 -4.78
N ALA A 298 -15.01 -20.89 -4.06
CA ALA A 298 -15.33 -20.91 -2.63
C ALA A 298 -14.33 -20.10 -1.80
N VAL A 299 -13.03 -20.22 -2.09
CA VAL A 299 -12.00 -19.42 -1.42
C VAL A 299 -12.17 -17.92 -1.72
N LEU A 300 -12.50 -17.57 -2.95
CA LEU A 300 -12.72 -16.17 -3.33
C LEU A 300 -13.95 -15.57 -2.63
N ILE A 301 -15.08 -16.29 -2.65
CA ILE A 301 -16.31 -15.86 -1.96
C ILE A 301 -16.05 -15.75 -0.45
N GLY A 302 -15.37 -16.74 0.14
CA GLY A 302 -15.00 -16.72 1.55
C GLY A 302 -14.11 -15.53 1.92
N ALA A 303 -13.11 -15.22 1.08
CA ALA A 303 -12.24 -14.05 1.29
C ALA A 303 -13.04 -12.73 1.21
N ILE A 304 -13.85 -12.56 0.17
CA ILE A 304 -14.68 -11.36 0.01
C ILE A 304 -15.65 -11.23 1.20
N GLY A 305 -16.31 -12.32 1.59
CA GLY A 305 -17.23 -12.32 2.74
C GLY A 305 -16.52 -11.96 4.05
N TYR A 306 -15.35 -12.54 4.29
CA TYR A 306 -14.52 -12.25 5.47
C TYR A 306 -14.17 -10.74 5.54
N TYR A 307 -13.63 -10.19 4.46
CA TYR A 307 -13.25 -8.78 4.44
C TYR A 307 -14.46 -7.85 4.45
N TRP A 308 -15.59 -8.26 3.85
CA TRP A 308 -16.82 -7.47 3.94
C TRP A 308 -17.37 -7.38 5.36
N SER A 309 -17.32 -8.46 6.11
CA SER A 309 -17.81 -8.51 7.50
C SER A 309 -16.85 -7.81 8.48
N ASN A 310 -15.53 -7.97 8.29
CA ASN A 310 -14.53 -7.54 9.28
C ASN A 310 -13.85 -6.20 8.95
N SER A 311 -14.17 -5.57 7.82
CA SER A 311 -13.54 -4.29 7.45
C SER A 311 -14.04 -3.07 8.25
N GLY A 312 -14.96 -3.28 9.21
CA GLY A 312 -15.38 -2.26 10.16
C GLY A 312 -14.74 -2.38 11.55
N ASP A 313 -14.16 -3.56 11.87
CA ASP A 313 -13.72 -3.88 13.24
C ASP A 313 -12.19 -3.98 13.40
N ILE A 314 -11.45 -3.73 12.33
CA ILE A 314 -9.98 -3.76 12.41
C ILE A 314 -9.53 -2.36 12.81
N LEU A 315 -9.14 -2.21 14.07
CA LEU A 315 -8.49 -1.01 14.56
C LEU A 315 -7.26 -0.71 13.69
N PRO A 316 -7.04 0.55 13.29
CA PRO A 316 -5.86 0.96 12.56
C PRO A 316 -4.59 0.60 13.33
N PRO A 317 -3.43 0.45 12.67
CA PRO A 317 -2.16 0.31 13.38
C PRO A 317 -1.91 1.55 14.25
N GLN A 318 -1.28 1.37 15.40
CA GLN A 318 -0.81 2.49 16.19
C GLN A 318 0.24 3.29 15.43
N GLY A 319 0.11 4.61 15.46
CA GLY A 319 1.01 5.51 14.74
C GLY A 319 0.71 6.98 15.00
N THR A 320 1.34 7.84 14.22
CA THR A 320 1.28 9.30 14.36
C THR A 320 0.66 10.01 13.15
N SER A 321 0.18 9.25 12.17
CA SER A 321 -0.38 9.79 10.93
C SER A 321 -1.90 9.75 10.96
N VAL A 322 -2.53 10.65 10.21
CA VAL A 322 -3.99 10.63 10.03
C VAL A 322 -4.47 9.25 9.61
N GLY A 323 -5.46 8.75 10.33
CA GLY A 323 -6.04 7.42 10.16
C GLY A 323 -5.29 6.30 10.88
N ASP A 324 -4.26 6.57 11.69
CA ASP A 324 -3.66 5.61 12.62
C ASP A 324 -4.38 5.66 13.98
N LEU A 325 -4.33 4.55 14.72
CA LEU A 325 -4.77 4.54 16.12
C LEU A 325 -3.72 5.29 16.95
N CYS A 326 -4.17 6.28 17.72
CA CYS A 326 -3.31 7.03 18.61
C CYS A 326 -2.71 6.13 19.69
N TYR A 327 -1.50 6.47 20.15
CA TYR A 327 -0.91 5.83 21.33
C TYR A 327 -1.71 6.20 22.58
N SER A 328 -2.04 5.22 23.40
CA SER A 328 -2.69 5.41 24.69
C SER A 328 -1.65 5.82 25.74
N SER A 329 -1.97 6.85 26.53
CA SER A 329 -1.15 7.28 27.65
C SER A 329 -2.03 7.88 28.75
N GLU A 330 -1.77 7.53 30.00
CA GLU A 330 -2.46 8.13 31.14
C GLU A 330 -1.72 9.40 31.56
N LEU A 331 -2.33 10.53 31.29
CA LEU A 331 -1.82 11.88 31.60
C LEU A 331 -2.39 12.37 32.93
N GLU A 332 -1.54 12.90 33.81
CA GLU A 332 -1.96 13.46 35.08
C GLU A 332 -2.71 14.81 34.86
N ILE A 333 -3.90 14.93 35.43
CA ILE A 333 -4.71 16.13 35.31
C ILE A 333 -4.14 17.23 36.21
N VAL A 334 -4.02 18.44 35.66
CA VAL A 334 -3.54 19.65 36.34
C VAL A 334 -4.72 20.60 36.55
N THR A 335 -4.89 21.09 37.78
CA THR A 335 -5.89 22.05 38.15
C THR A 335 -5.25 23.34 38.70
N ALA A 336 -6.04 24.33 39.05
CA ALA A 336 -5.60 25.57 39.72
C ALA A 336 -4.86 25.28 41.05
N GLU A 337 -5.17 24.16 41.72
CA GLU A 337 -4.56 23.74 42.98
C GLU A 337 -3.30 22.90 42.82
N GLY A 338 -2.95 22.53 41.59
CA GLY A 338 -1.83 21.66 41.25
C GLY A 338 -2.27 20.35 40.56
N ILE A 339 -1.47 19.29 40.76
CA ILE A 339 -1.78 17.95 40.22
C ILE A 339 -2.93 17.34 41.02
N SER A 340 -4.02 16.98 40.36
CA SER A 340 -5.25 16.48 41.00
C SER A 340 -5.15 15.06 41.54
N GLY A 341 -4.13 14.28 41.11
CA GLY A 341 -4.02 12.84 41.37
C GLY A 341 -4.92 11.98 40.48
N ASN A 342 -5.74 12.57 39.63
CA ASN A 342 -6.52 11.87 38.61
C ASN A 342 -5.75 11.85 37.29
N THR A 343 -6.03 10.83 36.45
CA THR A 343 -5.44 10.69 35.13
C THR A 343 -6.53 10.72 34.05
N ILE A 344 -6.14 11.08 32.84
CA ILE A 344 -6.99 11.03 31.64
C ILE A 344 -6.21 10.37 30.50
N ASP A 345 -6.87 9.46 29.78
CA ASP A 345 -6.34 8.90 28.56
C ASP A 345 -7.11 9.49 27.35
N PRO A 346 -6.44 10.28 26.49
CA PRO A 346 -7.09 10.94 25.36
C PRO A 346 -7.75 9.98 24.36
N THR A 347 -7.33 8.71 24.36
CA THR A 347 -7.88 7.70 23.43
C THR A 347 -9.12 6.99 23.97
N LYS A 348 -9.53 7.27 25.20
CA LYS A 348 -10.63 6.56 25.90
C LYS A 348 -11.78 7.45 26.34
N THR A 349 -11.85 8.66 25.86
CA THR A 349 -12.91 9.62 26.23
C THR A 349 -14.28 9.20 25.69
N GLY A 350 -14.32 8.49 24.57
CA GLY A 350 -15.56 8.11 23.87
C GLY A 350 -16.20 9.24 23.07
N LYS A 351 -15.51 10.38 22.94
CA LYS A 351 -15.90 11.55 22.16
C LYS A 351 -14.79 11.90 21.17
N ILE A 352 -15.06 12.80 20.21
CA ILE A 352 -13.99 13.43 19.43
C ILE A 352 -13.08 14.15 20.44
N THR A 353 -11.79 13.86 20.43
CA THR A 353 -10.85 14.41 21.40
C THR A 353 -9.83 15.29 20.70
N VAL A 354 -9.77 16.55 21.11
CA VAL A 354 -8.74 17.49 20.66
C VAL A 354 -7.62 17.52 21.69
N VAL A 355 -6.44 17.05 21.32
CA VAL A 355 -5.24 17.03 22.16
C VAL A 355 -4.30 18.14 21.70
N ASN A 356 -4.21 19.21 22.47
CA ASN A 356 -3.34 20.35 22.19
C ASN A 356 -2.12 20.32 23.13
N PHE A 357 -0.92 20.37 22.57
CA PHE A 357 0.33 20.44 23.32
C PHE A 357 0.81 21.90 23.40
N TRP A 358 0.92 22.40 24.62
CA TRP A 358 1.19 23.80 24.89
C TRP A 358 2.17 24.02 26.03
N GLY A 359 2.55 25.26 26.26
CA GLY A 359 3.32 25.70 27.42
C GLY A 359 3.02 27.17 27.75
N THR A 360 3.09 27.54 29.05
CA THR A 360 2.89 28.90 29.53
C THR A 360 3.86 29.91 28.91
N TRP A 361 5.01 29.46 28.45
CA TRP A 361 6.04 30.24 27.74
C TRP A 361 5.80 30.40 26.25
N CYS A 362 4.86 29.67 25.67
CA CYS A 362 4.57 29.66 24.24
C CYS A 362 3.47 30.66 23.91
N THR A 363 3.83 31.84 23.44
CA THR A 363 2.86 32.92 23.14
C THR A 363 1.80 32.50 22.12
N PRO A 364 2.12 31.83 20.96
CA PRO A 364 1.08 31.37 20.04
C PRO A 364 0.14 30.35 20.68
N CYS A 365 0.67 29.45 21.54
CA CYS A 365 -0.15 28.47 22.24
C CYS A 365 -1.17 29.12 23.18
N VAL A 366 -0.72 30.14 23.96
CA VAL A 366 -1.59 30.87 24.87
C VAL A 366 -2.67 31.65 24.11
N ASN A 367 -2.35 32.18 22.94
CA ASN A 367 -3.29 32.93 22.11
C ASN A 367 -4.38 32.05 21.47
N GLU A 368 -4.15 30.78 21.25
CA GLU A 368 -5.16 29.87 20.67
C GLU A 368 -6.06 29.21 21.74
N LEU A 369 -5.63 29.12 23.01
CA LEU A 369 -6.42 28.52 24.10
C LEU A 369 -7.87 29.04 24.22
N PRO A 370 -8.18 30.34 24.01
CA PRO A 370 -9.54 30.80 24.00
C PRO A 370 -10.44 30.14 22.95
N TYR A 371 -9.90 29.81 21.78
CA TYR A 371 -10.63 29.09 20.72
C TYR A 371 -10.91 27.65 21.13
N PHE A 372 -9.96 26.99 21.80
CA PHE A 372 -10.15 25.67 22.36
C PHE A 372 -11.20 25.64 23.47
N ASP A 373 -11.23 26.66 24.32
CA ASP A 373 -12.25 26.78 25.35
C ASP A 373 -13.67 27.02 24.79
N GLN A 374 -13.74 27.80 23.72
CA GLN A 374 -14.98 27.97 22.98
C GLN A 374 -15.47 26.68 22.35
N ILE A 375 -14.59 25.89 21.70
CA ILE A 375 -14.90 24.56 21.16
C ILE A 375 -15.36 23.61 22.27
N ALA A 376 -14.65 23.59 23.40
CA ALA A 376 -15.00 22.74 24.54
C ALA A 376 -16.40 23.11 25.13
N THR A 377 -16.82 24.35 24.97
CA THR A 377 -18.13 24.85 25.42
C THR A 377 -19.21 24.56 24.37
N ASP A 378 -18.96 24.90 23.09
CA ASP A 378 -19.96 24.81 22.03
C ASP A 378 -20.28 23.35 21.66
N TYR A 379 -19.33 22.45 21.83
CA TYR A 379 -19.44 21.03 21.51
C TYR A 379 -19.32 20.11 22.74
N ALA A 380 -19.64 20.56 23.94
CA ALA A 380 -19.42 19.84 25.21
C ALA A 380 -19.98 18.40 25.25
N ASP A 381 -21.06 18.12 24.52
CA ASP A 381 -21.67 16.79 24.47
C ASP A 381 -20.89 15.81 23.57
N THR A 382 -20.15 16.30 22.59
CA THR A 382 -19.54 15.49 21.51
C THR A 382 -18.02 15.60 21.40
N VAL A 383 -17.44 16.64 22.02
CA VAL A 383 -16.00 16.91 21.96
C VAL A 383 -15.42 17.08 23.35
N ASP A 384 -14.27 16.44 23.59
CA ASP A 384 -13.43 16.71 24.75
C ASP A 384 -12.14 17.41 24.28
N VAL A 385 -11.78 18.49 24.97
CA VAL A 385 -10.54 19.24 24.72
C VAL A 385 -9.56 18.99 25.86
N ILE A 386 -8.37 18.47 25.53
CA ILE A 386 -7.30 18.16 26.49
C ILE A 386 -6.09 19.01 26.14
N ALA A 387 -5.76 19.99 26.99
CA ALA A 387 -4.56 20.81 26.82
C ALA A 387 -3.40 20.24 27.67
N VAL A 388 -2.42 19.67 26.99
CA VAL A 388 -1.29 18.94 27.59
C VAL A 388 -0.08 19.86 27.72
N HIS A 389 0.32 20.19 28.93
CA HIS A 389 1.51 21.00 29.21
C HIS A 389 2.78 20.15 29.11
N THR A 390 3.73 20.54 28.25
CA THR A 390 4.91 19.72 27.89
C THR A 390 6.22 20.23 28.44
N SER A 391 6.23 21.21 29.34
CA SER A 391 7.47 21.81 29.86
C SER A 391 7.87 21.24 31.23
N MET A 392 9.18 21.19 31.48
CA MET A 392 9.71 20.98 32.84
C MET A 392 9.25 22.04 33.86
N ILE A 393 8.83 23.21 33.38
CA ILE A 393 8.35 24.31 34.20
C ILE A 393 6.81 24.26 34.29
N TYR A 394 6.24 23.05 34.46
CA TYR A 394 4.78 22.89 34.61
C TYR A 394 4.22 23.55 35.85
N GLU A 395 5.05 23.85 36.85
CA GLU A 395 4.70 24.52 38.10
C GLU A 395 4.00 25.88 37.87
N THR A 396 4.23 26.52 36.72
CA THR A 396 3.54 27.76 36.33
C THR A 396 2.15 27.51 35.73
N ALA A 397 1.83 26.29 35.32
CA ALA A 397 0.56 25.95 34.70
C ALA A 397 -0.64 26.08 35.70
N PRO A 398 -0.56 25.60 36.96
CA PRO A 398 -1.64 25.75 37.92
C PRO A 398 -2.02 27.22 38.17
N GLU A 399 -1.02 28.11 38.32
CA GLU A 399 -1.26 29.53 38.52
C GLU A 399 -1.94 30.15 37.27
N PHE A 400 -1.49 29.81 36.10
CA PHE A 400 -2.07 30.27 34.84
C PHE A 400 -3.51 29.77 34.69
N ILE A 401 -3.78 28.47 34.94
CA ILE A 401 -5.12 27.87 34.87
C ILE A 401 -6.04 28.55 35.86
N GLY A 402 -5.61 28.71 37.10
CA GLY A 402 -6.42 29.37 38.15
C GLY A 402 -6.77 30.81 37.83
N LYS A 403 -5.88 31.53 37.13
CA LYS A 403 -6.10 32.92 36.76
C LYS A 403 -7.02 33.13 35.56
N TYR A 404 -6.94 32.27 34.56
CA TYR A 404 -7.57 32.51 33.26
C TYR A 404 -8.60 31.45 32.85
N TYR A 405 -8.55 30.24 33.43
CA TYR A 405 -9.32 29.08 33.02
C TYR A 405 -9.96 28.30 34.18
N SER A 406 -10.26 28.95 35.33
CA SER A 406 -10.86 28.31 36.50
C SER A 406 -12.21 27.65 36.22
N ASP A 407 -13.00 28.25 35.30
CA ASP A 407 -14.33 27.79 34.91
C ASP A 407 -14.38 27.22 33.49
N SER A 408 -13.23 26.86 32.91
CA SER A 408 -13.11 26.34 31.55
C SER A 408 -13.56 24.88 31.47
N ASN A 409 -14.10 24.50 30.30
CA ASN A 409 -14.41 23.10 29.96
C ASN A 409 -13.21 22.35 29.39
N ILE A 410 -12.03 22.99 29.28
CA ILE A 410 -10.77 22.33 28.89
C ILE A 410 -10.27 21.45 30.03
N THR A 411 -9.91 20.21 29.75
CA THR A 411 -9.15 19.38 30.70
C THR A 411 -7.66 19.65 30.51
N PHE A 412 -7.03 20.26 31.52
CA PHE A 412 -5.58 20.46 31.50
C PHE A 412 -4.87 19.24 32.05
N ALA A 413 -3.79 18.82 31.38
CA ALA A 413 -2.96 17.69 31.75
C ALA A 413 -1.46 18.01 31.62
N LYS A 414 -0.61 17.17 32.17
CA LYS A 414 0.84 17.29 31.98
C LYS A 414 1.42 16.06 31.26
N ASP A 415 2.43 16.29 30.43
CA ASP A 415 3.20 15.28 29.69
C ASP A 415 4.66 15.19 30.20
N TYR A 416 4.89 15.40 31.48
CA TYR A 416 6.23 15.37 32.03
C TYR A 416 6.46 14.11 32.87
N THR A 417 7.52 13.33 32.52
CA THR A 417 8.01 12.20 33.32
C THR A 417 9.39 12.52 33.87
N GLU A 418 9.59 12.37 35.19
CA GLU A 418 10.81 12.72 35.90
C GLU A 418 12.08 11.98 35.43
N ASN A 419 11.97 10.97 34.59
CA ASN A 419 13.06 10.05 34.25
C ASN A 419 13.56 10.16 32.80
N GLY A 420 13.24 11.24 32.06
CA GLY A 420 13.71 11.44 30.68
C GLY A 420 13.20 10.42 29.66
N ILE A 421 12.11 9.71 29.98
CA ILE A 421 11.40 8.85 29.03
C ILE A 421 10.64 9.77 28.08
N GLU A 422 10.65 9.43 26.79
CA GLU A 422 9.92 10.15 25.76
C GLU A 422 8.49 10.39 26.20
N GLY A 423 8.09 11.67 26.31
CA GLY A 423 6.73 12.06 26.70
C GLY A 423 5.71 11.74 25.60
N TYR A 424 4.43 11.89 25.92
CA TYR A 424 3.34 11.65 25.01
C TYR A 424 3.41 12.55 23.75
N TYR A 425 3.89 13.79 23.89
CA TYR A 425 4.22 14.70 22.79
C TYR A 425 5.15 14.06 21.76
N THR A 426 6.28 13.48 22.21
CA THR A 426 7.24 12.84 21.33
C THR A 426 6.67 11.54 20.72
N ALA A 427 5.94 10.75 21.53
CA ALA A 427 5.27 9.54 21.07
C ALA A 427 4.26 9.81 19.95
N LEU A 428 3.60 10.98 19.95
CA LEU A 428 2.67 11.41 18.90
C LEU A 428 3.35 12.11 17.71
N GLY A 429 4.69 12.16 17.67
CA GLY A 429 5.43 12.74 16.56
C GLY A 429 5.68 14.25 16.65
N GLY A 430 5.56 14.82 17.85
CA GLY A 430 5.97 16.20 18.12
C GLY A 430 7.47 16.41 17.85
N ARG A 431 7.85 17.54 17.24
CA ARG A 431 9.20 17.82 16.73
C ARG A 431 9.70 19.19 17.21
N ASP A 432 9.72 19.42 18.51
CA ASP A 432 10.17 20.69 19.11
C ASP A 432 9.49 21.95 18.56
N THR A 433 8.30 21.80 17.97
CA THR A 433 7.46 22.88 17.44
C THR A 433 6.19 22.98 18.25
N TYR A 434 5.86 24.19 18.71
CA TYR A 434 4.64 24.49 19.45
C TYR A 434 3.93 25.68 18.81
N PRO A 435 2.57 25.66 18.79
CA PRO A 435 1.69 24.59 19.29
C PRO A 435 1.68 23.36 18.39
N TYR A 436 1.24 22.24 18.95
CA TYR A 436 1.03 20.99 18.23
C TYR A 436 -0.32 20.41 18.65
N THR A 437 -1.18 20.12 17.67
CA THR A 437 -2.55 19.65 17.94
C THR A 437 -2.86 18.38 17.17
N VAL A 438 -3.42 17.39 17.86
CA VAL A 438 -3.91 16.13 17.29
C VAL A 438 -5.39 15.99 17.59
N VAL A 439 -6.20 15.71 16.58
CA VAL A 439 -7.65 15.47 16.74
C VAL A 439 -7.91 13.98 16.56
N LEU A 440 -8.62 13.37 17.52
CA LEU A 440 -8.96 11.95 17.55
C LEU A 440 -10.47 11.77 17.38
N ASP A 441 -10.89 10.65 16.78
CA ASP A 441 -12.30 10.23 16.80
C ASP A 441 -12.67 9.53 18.12
N GLU A 442 -13.94 9.11 18.24
CA GLU A 442 -14.48 8.41 19.40
C GLU A 442 -13.78 7.08 19.72
N GLN A 443 -13.04 6.51 18.78
CA GLN A 443 -12.28 5.26 18.88
C GLN A 443 -10.77 5.47 19.08
N GLY A 444 -10.33 6.75 19.18
CA GLY A 444 -8.93 7.12 19.33
C GLY A 444 -8.12 7.08 18.03
N VAL A 445 -8.77 7.13 16.86
CA VAL A 445 -8.09 7.22 15.55
C VAL A 445 -7.80 8.69 15.23
N ILE A 446 -6.60 8.97 14.74
CA ILE A 446 -6.16 10.34 14.41
C ILE A 446 -6.92 10.85 13.18
N LEU A 447 -7.72 11.89 13.35
CA LEU A 447 -8.47 12.58 12.31
C LEU A 447 -7.66 13.67 11.62
N ALA A 448 -6.90 14.44 12.41
CA ALA A 448 -6.08 15.54 11.92
C ALA A 448 -4.85 15.77 12.81
N VAL A 449 -3.80 16.37 12.23
CA VAL A 449 -2.56 16.74 12.93
C VAL A 449 -2.14 18.12 12.43
N PHE A 450 -1.88 19.05 13.35
CA PHE A 450 -1.49 20.43 13.07
C PHE A 450 -0.20 20.80 13.80
N PHE A 451 0.68 21.50 13.12
CA PHE A 451 1.98 22.00 13.63
C PHE A 451 2.03 23.53 13.67
N GLU A 452 0.87 24.18 13.68
CA GLU A 452 0.69 25.63 13.67
C GLU A 452 -0.46 26.02 14.61
N ALA A 453 -0.50 27.30 15.00
CA ALA A 453 -1.60 27.81 15.82
C ALA A 453 -2.91 27.79 15.02
N LEU A 454 -3.99 27.37 15.68
CA LEU A 454 -5.31 27.18 15.08
C LEU A 454 -6.29 28.30 15.51
N GLU A 455 -7.15 28.66 14.58
CA GLU A 455 -8.31 29.48 14.84
C GLU A 455 -9.55 28.60 15.09
N TYR A 456 -10.63 29.22 15.58
CA TYR A 456 -11.88 28.49 15.89
C TYR A 456 -12.41 27.72 14.66
N GLU A 457 -12.40 28.37 13.48
CA GLU A 457 -12.92 27.85 12.23
C GLU A 457 -12.17 26.61 11.77
N ASP A 458 -10.86 26.52 12.02
CA ASP A 458 -10.03 25.37 11.63
C ASP A 458 -10.47 24.12 12.41
N LEU A 459 -10.65 24.26 13.72
CA LEU A 459 -11.12 23.20 14.59
C LEU A 459 -12.56 22.80 14.26
N GLN A 460 -13.44 23.79 14.09
CA GLN A 460 -14.84 23.60 13.75
C GLN A 460 -14.98 22.77 12.48
N GLN A 461 -14.22 23.09 11.43
CA GLN A 461 -14.26 22.37 10.15
C GLN A 461 -13.92 20.89 10.31
N VAL A 462 -12.89 20.57 11.10
CA VAL A 462 -12.49 19.17 11.35
C VAL A 462 -13.55 18.44 12.18
N ILE A 463 -14.06 19.07 13.21
CA ILE A 463 -15.07 18.49 14.09
C ILE A 463 -16.36 18.22 13.32
N GLU A 464 -16.92 19.22 12.62
CA GLU A 464 -18.17 19.08 11.87
C GLU A 464 -18.08 18.07 10.72
N ALA A 465 -16.92 17.95 10.09
CA ALA A 465 -16.68 16.91 9.06
C ALA A 465 -16.75 15.48 9.61
N ASN A 466 -16.59 15.30 10.94
CA ASN A 466 -16.53 14.00 11.60
C ASN A 466 -17.66 13.77 12.63
N LEU A 467 -18.49 14.75 12.91
CA LEU A 467 -19.74 14.55 13.66
C LEU A 467 -20.71 13.72 12.81
N LYS A 468 -21.19 12.63 13.37
CA LYS A 468 -22.15 11.70 12.72
C LYS A 468 -23.59 12.12 12.96
#